data_345d2de4698ab007eeeb7792bf188a1a
#
_entry.id   345d2de4698ab007eeeb7792bf188a1a
#
_cell.length_a   1.000
_cell.length_b   1.000
_cell.length_c   1.000
_cell.angle_alpha   90.00
_cell.angle_beta   90.00
_cell.angle_gamma   90.00
#
_symmetry.space_group_name_H-M   'P 1'
#
loop_
_entity.id
_entity.type
_entity.pdbx_description
1 polymer ?
#
loop_
_entity_poly.entity_id
_entity_poly.type
_entity_poly.pdbx_seq_one_letter_code
_entity_poly.pdbx_strand_id
1 'polypeptide(L)'
;MHFDCDVLVAGSGAGGLAAAVAARKAGLEVAVAEKEPLFGGTTALSGGWLWIPNHPMQKEIGVADSMHDAATYLLHEAGEKYDAERVDAFLRAAPRMVEFFTRETAVQFDASATFPDYHPDAPGGRPGGRSIVARAFDGRDLGKKLTWLRAPLPELTVFGIMIGSGAELVHFMRWSKSFASALFVARRLLGHG
;
A
#
# COMPACT_ATOMS: atom_id res chain seq x y z
N MET A 1 -12.74 29.88 -8.89
CA MET A 1 -11.51 29.80 -8.10
C MET A 1 -10.38 29.55 -9.10
N HIS A 2 -9.37 30.40 -9.14
CA HIS A 2 -8.21 30.26 -10.05
C HIS A 2 -7.00 29.85 -9.19
N PHE A 3 -6.28 28.82 -9.61
CA PHE A 3 -5.07 28.36 -8.95
C PHE A 3 -3.97 28.29 -10.00
N ASP A 4 -2.83 28.87 -9.70
CA ASP A 4 -1.61 28.67 -10.47
C ASP A 4 -0.83 27.51 -9.86
N CYS A 5 -0.45 26.54 -10.68
CA CYS A 5 0.39 25.41 -10.27
C CYS A 5 1.22 24.91 -11.46
N ASP A 6 2.36 24.31 -11.17
CA ASP A 6 3.21 23.67 -12.18
C ASP A 6 2.63 22.32 -12.61
N VAL A 7 1.99 21.60 -11.66
CA VAL A 7 1.43 20.27 -11.89
C VAL A 7 0.02 20.18 -11.30
N LEU A 8 -0.93 19.83 -12.14
CA LEU A 8 -2.28 19.45 -11.74
C LEU A 8 -2.43 17.93 -11.76
N VAL A 9 -2.71 17.33 -10.60
CA VAL A 9 -2.98 15.91 -10.45
C VAL A 9 -4.48 15.67 -10.38
N ALA A 10 -5.02 14.82 -11.26
CA ALA A 10 -6.43 14.45 -11.25
C ALA A 10 -6.62 13.14 -10.47
N GLY A 11 -7.33 13.24 -9.34
CA GLY A 11 -7.63 12.13 -8.43
C GLY A 11 -6.66 12.00 -7.26
N SER A 12 -7.19 11.62 -6.12
CA SER A 12 -6.48 11.51 -4.83
C SER A 12 -6.30 10.06 -4.34
N GLY A 13 -6.39 9.08 -5.23
CA GLY A 13 -5.98 7.70 -4.95
C GLY A 13 -4.46 7.59 -4.83
N ALA A 14 -3.93 6.38 -4.53
CA ALA A 14 -2.51 6.16 -4.30
C ALA A 14 -1.62 6.69 -5.44
N GLY A 15 -1.98 6.45 -6.70
CA GLY A 15 -1.21 6.92 -7.85
C GLY A 15 -1.17 8.45 -7.95
N GLY A 16 -2.33 9.12 -7.76
CA GLY A 16 -2.41 10.58 -7.79
C GLY A 16 -1.62 11.21 -6.66
N LEU A 17 -1.81 10.75 -5.42
CA LEU A 17 -1.07 11.27 -4.27
C LEU A 17 0.44 10.97 -4.38
N ALA A 18 0.81 9.81 -4.92
CA ALA A 18 2.22 9.49 -5.16
C ALA A 18 2.85 10.46 -6.17
N ALA A 19 2.16 10.74 -7.27
CA ALA A 19 2.62 11.73 -8.26
C ALA A 19 2.73 13.14 -7.64
N ALA A 20 1.72 13.54 -6.86
CA ALA A 20 1.72 14.83 -6.18
C ALA A 20 2.90 14.99 -5.21
N VAL A 21 3.16 13.96 -4.38
CA VAL A 21 4.30 13.96 -3.45
C VAL A 21 5.63 14.01 -4.19
N ALA A 22 5.79 13.20 -5.25
CA ALA A 22 7.02 13.19 -6.04
C ALA A 22 7.27 14.55 -6.71
N ALA A 23 6.27 15.15 -7.31
CA ALA A 23 6.37 16.47 -7.92
C ALA A 23 6.69 17.55 -6.87
N ARG A 24 6.03 17.52 -5.71
CA ARG A 24 6.31 18.47 -4.63
C ARG A 24 7.73 18.33 -4.07
N LYS A 25 8.23 17.08 -3.94
CA LYS A 25 9.63 16.81 -3.55
C LYS A 25 10.65 17.29 -4.60
N ALA A 26 10.25 17.36 -5.87
CA ALA A 26 11.05 17.97 -6.93
C ALA A 26 10.99 19.52 -6.94
N GLY A 27 10.30 20.15 -5.99
CA GLY A 27 10.22 21.60 -5.83
C GLY A 27 9.08 22.26 -6.59
N LEU A 28 8.20 21.49 -7.24
CA LEU A 28 7.10 22.02 -8.04
C LEU A 28 5.90 22.42 -7.17
N GLU A 29 5.15 23.43 -7.62
CA GLU A 29 3.84 23.76 -7.04
C GLU A 29 2.79 22.80 -7.60
N VAL A 30 2.09 22.07 -6.68
CA VAL A 30 1.19 20.97 -7.05
C VAL A 30 -0.22 21.24 -6.54
N ALA A 31 -1.21 21.08 -7.41
CA ALA A 31 -2.61 21.02 -7.06
C ALA A 31 -3.15 19.61 -7.30
N VAL A 32 -3.99 19.11 -6.38
CA VAL A 32 -4.71 17.84 -6.54
C VAL A 32 -6.20 18.14 -6.65
N ALA A 33 -6.80 17.73 -7.76
CA ALA A 33 -8.23 17.82 -7.98
C ALA A 33 -8.89 16.45 -7.74
N GLU A 34 -9.86 16.41 -6.83
CA GLU A 34 -10.65 15.21 -6.54
C GLU A 34 -12.12 15.47 -6.91
N LYS A 35 -12.74 14.52 -7.60
CA LYS A 35 -14.15 14.64 -8.02
C LYS A 35 -15.15 14.37 -6.88
N GLU A 36 -14.73 13.57 -5.91
CA GLU A 36 -15.53 13.19 -4.76
C GLU A 36 -15.34 14.19 -3.61
N PRO A 37 -16.31 14.30 -2.70
CA PRO A 37 -16.18 15.18 -1.52
C PRO A 37 -15.03 14.78 -0.58
N LEU A 38 -14.61 13.51 -0.60
CA LEU A 38 -13.57 12.95 0.25
C LEU A 38 -12.42 12.42 -0.60
N PHE A 39 -11.19 12.64 -0.14
CA PHE A 39 -10.01 12.12 -0.83
C PHE A 39 -9.70 10.66 -0.47
N GLY A 40 -8.81 10.03 -1.24
CA GLY A 40 -8.31 8.68 -1.02
C GLY A 40 -8.73 7.66 -2.07
N GLY A 41 -9.76 7.94 -2.87
CA GLY A 41 -10.21 7.06 -3.96
C GLY A 41 -10.54 5.64 -3.47
N THR A 42 -10.35 4.64 -4.33
CA THR A 42 -10.46 3.22 -3.97
C THR A 42 -9.33 2.75 -3.05
N THR A 43 -8.21 3.44 -3.02
CA THR A 43 -7.09 3.10 -2.12
C THR A 43 -7.49 3.16 -0.66
N ALA A 44 -8.28 4.16 -0.27
CA ALA A 44 -8.82 4.27 1.10
C ALA A 44 -9.77 3.13 1.49
N LEU A 45 -10.33 2.42 0.51
CA LEU A 45 -11.21 1.26 0.71
C LEU A 45 -10.44 -0.08 0.71
N SER A 46 -9.14 -0.07 0.40
CA SER A 46 -8.32 -1.27 0.25
C SER A 46 -7.61 -1.63 1.53
N GLY A 47 -7.11 -2.87 1.62
CA GLY A 47 -6.26 -3.33 2.71
C GLY A 47 -4.81 -2.81 2.65
N GLY A 48 -4.46 -1.95 1.70
CA GLY A 48 -3.13 -1.32 1.60
C GLY A 48 -2.01 -2.23 1.10
N TRP A 49 -2.33 -3.36 0.47
CA TRP A 49 -1.35 -4.28 -0.12
C TRP A 49 -0.89 -3.81 -1.50
N LEU A 50 0.40 -3.97 -1.74
CA LEU A 50 1.05 -3.73 -3.03
C LEU A 50 1.84 -4.96 -3.43
N TRP A 51 1.79 -5.33 -4.71
CA TRP A 51 2.61 -6.40 -5.27
C TRP A 51 3.85 -5.78 -5.93
N ILE A 52 5.01 -5.92 -5.31
CA ILE A 52 6.26 -5.28 -5.72
C ILE A 52 7.39 -6.31 -5.74
N PRO A 53 7.64 -6.96 -6.88
CA PRO A 53 8.80 -7.83 -7.02
C PRO A 53 10.12 -7.05 -6.84
N ASN A 54 11.13 -7.71 -6.35
CA ASN A 54 12.47 -7.15 -6.14
C ASN A 54 12.51 -5.91 -5.22
N HIS A 55 11.53 -5.74 -4.33
CA HIS A 55 11.55 -4.63 -3.38
C HIS A 55 12.74 -4.75 -2.39
N PRO A 56 13.28 -3.62 -1.88
CA PRO A 56 14.52 -3.62 -1.10
C PRO A 56 14.49 -4.52 0.15
N MET A 57 13.32 -4.69 0.76
CA MET A 57 13.14 -5.50 1.98
C MET A 57 13.18 -7.03 1.75
N GLN A 58 13.24 -7.52 0.49
CA GLN A 58 13.27 -8.98 0.23
C GLN A 58 14.48 -9.67 0.87
N LYS A 59 15.62 -8.98 0.93
CA LYS A 59 16.82 -9.51 1.58
C LYS A 59 16.63 -9.72 3.08
N GLU A 60 15.91 -8.80 3.73
CA GLU A 60 15.65 -8.85 5.18
C GLU A 60 14.71 -10.00 5.55
N ILE A 61 13.78 -10.34 4.67
CA ILE A 61 12.85 -11.48 4.86
C ILE A 61 13.39 -12.80 4.30
N GLY A 62 14.64 -12.84 3.81
CA GLY A 62 15.28 -14.05 3.31
C GLY A 62 14.72 -14.57 1.98
N VAL A 63 14.09 -13.72 1.18
CA VAL A 63 13.51 -14.10 -0.12
C VAL A 63 14.38 -13.53 -1.24
N ALA A 64 14.75 -14.40 -2.20
CA ALA A 64 15.36 -13.98 -3.46
C ALA A 64 14.31 -13.97 -4.57
N ASP A 65 14.33 -12.95 -5.41
CA ASP A 65 13.44 -12.82 -6.58
C ASP A 65 14.24 -12.31 -7.79
N SER A 66 13.66 -12.39 -8.98
CA SER A 66 14.25 -11.86 -10.19
C SER A 66 13.24 -11.11 -11.04
N MET A 67 13.72 -10.11 -11.79
CA MET A 67 12.91 -9.40 -12.78
C MET A 67 12.36 -10.38 -13.83
N HIS A 68 13.13 -11.40 -14.19
CA HIS A 68 12.73 -12.42 -15.15
C HIS A 68 11.55 -13.25 -14.63
N ASP A 69 11.61 -13.76 -13.40
CA ASP A 69 10.52 -14.56 -12.82
C ASP A 69 9.25 -13.72 -12.68
N ALA A 70 9.40 -12.47 -12.24
CA ALA A 70 8.28 -11.55 -12.12
C ALA A 70 7.63 -11.24 -13.48
N ALA A 71 8.43 -11.03 -14.52
CA ALA A 71 7.92 -10.81 -15.89
C ALA A 71 7.25 -12.07 -16.45
N THR A 72 7.82 -13.26 -16.19
CA THR A 72 7.26 -14.56 -16.59
C THR A 72 5.89 -14.78 -15.93
N TYR A 73 5.78 -14.47 -14.63
CA TYR A 73 4.51 -14.55 -13.92
C TYR A 73 3.47 -13.61 -14.52
N LEU A 74 3.83 -12.34 -14.76
CA LEU A 74 2.91 -11.37 -15.36
C LEU A 74 2.50 -11.74 -16.77
N LEU A 75 3.41 -12.35 -17.55
CA LEU A 75 3.07 -12.87 -18.90
C LEU A 75 2.02 -13.99 -18.81
N HIS A 76 2.20 -14.91 -17.86
CA HIS A 76 1.24 -15.99 -17.62
C HIS A 76 -0.14 -15.44 -17.20
N GLU A 77 -0.16 -14.50 -16.24
CA GLU A 77 -1.41 -13.94 -15.71
C GLU A 77 -2.16 -13.07 -16.72
N ALA A 78 -1.44 -12.26 -17.50
CA ALA A 78 -2.04 -11.32 -18.44
C ALA A 78 -2.40 -11.96 -19.78
N GLY A 79 -1.73 -13.05 -20.17
CA GLY A 79 -1.96 -13.74 -21.43
C GLY A 79 -1.88 -12.78 -22.63
N GLU A 80 -2.93 -12.74 -23.44
CA GLU A 80 -3.01 -11.88 -24.62
C GLU A 80 -2.99 -10.37 -24.33
N LYS A 81 -3.23 -9.99 -23.07
CA LYS A 81 -3.20 -8.58 -22.62
C LYS A 81 -1.82 -8.15 -22.10
N TYR A 82 -0.82 -9.01 -22.21
CA TYR A 82 0.53 -8.70 -21.77
C TYR A 82 1.16 -7.60 -22.62
N ASP A 83 1.59 -6.55 -21.96
CA ASP A 83 2.30 -5.41 -22.54
C ASP A 83 3.73 -5.38 -21.97
N ALA A 84 4.68 -5.83 -22.78
CA ALA A 84 6.07 -5.98 -22.34
C ALA A 84 6.73 -4.66 -21.92
N GLU A 85 6.44 -3.56 -22.62
CA GLU A 85 7.00 -2.25 -22.33
C GLU A 85 6.46 -1.72 -20.99
N ARG A 86 5.16 -1.84 -20.78
CA ARG A 86 4.50 -1.43 -19.53
C ARG A 86 4.94 -2.27 -18.34
N VAL A 87 5.09 -3.60 -18.53
CA VAL A 87 5.58 -4.50 -17.48
C VAL A 87 7.02 -4.19 -17.13
N ASP A 88 7.90 -3.98 -18.10
CA ASP A 88 9.31 -3.60 -17.84
C ASP A 88 9.39 -2.26 -17.09
N ALA A 89 8.63 -1.26 -17.51
CA ALA A 89 8.55 0.03 -16.82
C ALA A 89 8.08 -0.12 -15.36
N PHE A 90 7.05 -0.94 -15.11
CA PHE A 90 6.56 -1.22 -13.76
C PHE A 90 7.61 -1.91 -12.90
N LEU A 91 8.21 -3.00 -13.39
CA LEU A 91 9.18 -3.80 -12.64
C LEU A 91 10.43 -2.99 -12.27
N ARG A 92 10.84 -2.03 -13.11
CA ARG A 92 11.96 -1.13 -12.80
C ARG A 92 11.57 -0.01 -11.84
N ALA A 93 10.37 0.54 -11.97
CA ALA A 93 9.94 1.69 -11.18
C ALA A 93 9.46 1.33 -9.77
N ALA A 94 8.79 0.17 -9.61
CA ALA A 94 8.12 -0.19 -8.38
C ALA A 94 9.08 -0.36 -7.18
N PRO A 95 10.23 -1.04 -7.27
CA PRO A 95 11.21 -1.07 -6.17
C PRO A 95 11.74 0.31 -5.79
N ARG A 96 12.02 1.15 -6.79
CA ARG A 96 12.49 2.53 -6.59
C ARG A 96 11.43 3.41 -5.91
N MET A 97 10.17 3.18 -6.22
CA MET A 97 9.04 3.83 -5.54
C MET A 97 9.05 3.50 -4.05
N VAL A 98 9.21 2.22 -3.68
CA VAL A 98 9.29 1.80 -2.28
C VAL A 98 10.45 2.50 -1.56
N GLU A 99 11.64 2.51 -2.16
CA GLU A 99 12.81 3.23 -1.60
C GLU A 99 12.53 4.72 -1.40
N PHE A 100 11.98 5.37 -2.42
CA PHE A 100 11.67 6.80 -2.38
C PHE A 100 10.69 7.11 -1.24
N PHE A 101 9.55 6.45 -1.19
CA PHE A 101 8.53 6.74 -0.18
C PHE A 101 9.00 6.43 1.24
N THR A 102 9.71 5.31 1.44
CA THR A 102 10.26 4.94 2.75
C THR A 102 11.29 5.96 3.26
N ARG A 103 12.13 6.51 2.36
CA ARG A 103 13.18 7.44 2.74
C ARG A 103 12.70 8.89 2.85
N GLU A 104 11.84 9.32 1.93
CA GLU A 104 11.51 10.74 1.75
C GLU A 104 10.18 11.15 2.39
N THR A 105 9.41 10.20 2.92
CA THR A 105 8.07 10.46 3.46
C THR A 105 7.82 9.70 4.76
N ALA A 106 6.65 9.92 5.38
CA ALA A 106 6.19 9.14 6.52
C ALA A 106 5.65 7.74 6.14
N VAL A 107 5.54 7.42 4.85
CA VAL A 107 5.04 6.12 4.40
C VAL A 107 6.10 5.05 4.65
N GLN A 108 5.71 4.03 5.40
CA GLN A 108 6.54 2.86 5.68
C GLN A 108 5.82 1.59 5.24
N PHE A 109 6.59 0.56 4.94
CA PHE A 109 6.04 -0.72 4.47
C PHE A 109 6.57 -1.87 5.32
N ASP A 110 5.77 -2.93 5.42
CA ASP A 110 6.16 -4.24 5.92
C ASP A 110 6.11 -5.25 4.79
N ALA A 111 7.15 -6.07 4.69
CA ALA A 111 7.22 -7.15 3.71
C ALA A 111 6.69 -8.45 4.30
N SER A 112 6.05 -9.27 3.46
CA SER A 112 5.55 -10.60 3.85
C SER A 112 6.30 -11.69 3.12
N ALA A 113 7.02 -12.55 3.86
CA ALA A 113 7.67 -13.73 3.31
C ALA A 113 6.68 -14.84 2.92
N THR A 114 5.45 -14.81 3.47
CA THR A 114 4.47 -15.90 3.38
C THR A 114 3.18 -15.52 2.66
N PHE A 115 3.06 -14.29 2.18
CA PHE A 115 1.88 -13.89 1.41
C PHE A 115 2.12 -14.26 -0.06
N PRO A 116 1.41 -15.29 -0.59
CA PRO A 116 1.70 -15.83 -1.91
C PRO A 116 1.19 -14.92 -3.03
N ASP A 117 1.73 -15.12 -4.22
CA ASP A 117 1.08 -14.68 -5.44
C ASP A 117 -0.28 -15.35 -5.58
N TYR A 118 -1.20 -14.82 -6.41
CA TYR A 118 -2.53 -15.42 -6.58
C TYR A 118 -2.46 -16.85 -7.14
N HIS A 119 -1.48 -17.12 -8.02
CA HIS A 119 -1.19 -18.45 -8.53
C HIS A 119 0.29 -18.78 -8.29
N PRO A 120 0.66 -19.16 -7.06
CA PRO A 120 2.06 -19.34 -6.69
C PRO A 120 2.77 -20.47 -7.46
N ASP A 121 2.00 -21.43 -7.97
CA ASP A 121 2.48 -22.58 -8.75
C ASP A 121 2.58 -22.28 -10.27
N ALA A 122 2.14 -21.11 -10.70
CA ALA A 122 2.24 -20.68 -12.11
C ALA A 122 3.71 -20.39 -12.49
N PRO A 123 4.06 -20.42 -13.79
CA PRO A 123 5.39 -20.04 -14.25
C PRO A 123 5.82 -18.68 -13.69
N GLY A 124 6.94 -18.63 -12.98
CA GLY A 124 7.43 -17.43 -12.31
C GLY A 124 6.68 -17.02 -11.06
N GLY A 125 5.63 -17.76 -10.65
CA GLY A 125 4.89 -17.56 -9.40
C GLY A 125 5.72 -17.84 -8.16
N ARG A 126 5.31 -17.30 -6.99
CA ARG A 126 6.06 -17.45 -5.74
C ARG A 126 5.11 -17.62 -4.54
N PRO A 127 5.53 -18.46 -3.55
CA PRO A 127 4.75 -18.67 -2.33
C PRO A 127 4.81 -17.48 -1.36
N GLY A 128 5.55 -16.42 -1.69
CA GLY A 128 5.65 -15.19 -0.92
C GLY A 128 6.79 -14.29 -1.34
N GLY A 129 6.95 -13.18 -0.63
CA GLY A 129 8.07 -12.27 -0.80
C GLY A 129 7.91 -11.14 -1.80
N ARG A 130 6.78 -11.05 -2.54
CA ARG A 130 6.50 -9.95 -3.46
C ARG A 130 5.49 -8.95 -2.92
N SER A 131 4.66 -9.38 -2.00
CA SER A 131 3.62 -8.53 -1.43
C SER A 131 4.16 -7.76 -0.23
N ILE A 132 3.93 -6.46 -0.24
CA ILE A 132 4.22 -5.54 0.86
C ILE A 132 2.93 -4.85 1.28
N VAL A 133 2.87 -4.40 2.52
CA VAL A 133 1.72 -3.66 3.04
C VAL A 133 2.18 -2.35 3.67
N ALA A 134 1.39 -1.30 3.48
CA ALA A 134 1.66 -0.04 4.17
C ALA A 134 1.45 -0.22 5.68
N ARG A 135 2.41 0.27 6.49
CA ARG A 135 2.26 0.32 7.95
C ARG A 135 1.13 1.25 8.35
N ALA A 136 0.50 0.91 9.45
CA ALA A 136 -0.51 1.78 10.04
C ALA A 136 0.11 3.15 10.36
N PHE A 137 -0.57 4.20 9.90
CA PHE A 137 -0.20 5.59 10.17
C PHE A 137 -1.10 6.12 11.30
N ASP A 138 -0.56 6.94 12.20
CA ASP A 138 -1.35 7.58 13.24
C ASP A 138 -2.17 8.73 12.62
N GLY A 139 -3.46 8.50 12.42
CA GLY A 139 -4.36 9.49 11.83
C GLY A 139 -4.46 10.81 12.62
N ARG A 140 -4.09 10.83 13.91
CA ARG A 140 -4.08 12.04 14.74
C ARG A 140 -3.11 13.10 14.19
N ASP A 141 -2.05 12.68 13.53
CA ASP A 141 -1.07 13.58 12.90
C ASP A 141 -1.69 14.40 11.75
N LEU A 142 -2.79 13.90 11.15
CA LEU A 142 -3.55 14.63 10.14
C LEU A 142 -4.49 15.68 10.75
N GLY A 143 -4.78 15.59 12.04
CA GLY A 143 -5.71 16.50 12.73
C GLY A 143 -7.06 16.56 12.01
N LYS A 144 -7.56 17.77 11.78
CA LYS A 144 -8.84 18.00 11.10
C LYS A 144 -8.88 17.44 9.66
N LYS A 145 -7.74 17.25 9.01
CA LYS A 145 -7.68 16.70 7.64
C LYS A 145 -8.07 15.23 7.57
N LEU A 146 -8.05 14.52 8.70
CA LEU A 146 -8.53 13.13 8.76
C LEU A 146 -10.01 13.01 8.34
N THR A 147 -10.84 14.02 8.64
CA THR A 147 -12.26 14.04 8.24
C THR A 147 -12.47 14.18 6.73
N TRP A 148 -11.42 14.52 5.99
CA TRP A 148 -11.46 14.60 4.53
C TRP A 148 -11.12 13.27 3.85
N LEU A 149 -10.61 12.32 4.62
CA LEU A 149 -10.28 10.99 4.12
C LEU A 149 -11.55 10.13 4.02
N ARG A 150 -11.70 9.44 2.90
CA ARG A 150 -12.74 8.46 2.70
C ARG A 150 -12.64 7.36 3.75
N ALA A 151 -13.76 7.04 4.41
CA ALA A 151 -13.81 5.96 5.40
C ALA A 151 -13.52 4.60 4.74
N PRO A 152 -12.87 3.66 5.45
CA PRO A 152 -12.69 2.29 4.98
C PRO A 152 -14.03 1.58 4.83
N LEU A 153 -14.02 0.44 4.11
CA LEU A 153 -15.20 -0.42 4.02
C LEU A 153 -15.58 -0.93 5.41
N PRO A 154 -16.89 -0.95 5.76
CA PRO A 154 -17.35 -1.47 7.06
C PRO A 154 -16.86 -2.89 7.33
N GLU A 155 -16.76 -3.72 6.29
CA GLU A 155 -16.29 -5.12 6.35
C GLU A 155 -14.83 -5.24 6.78
N LEU A 156 -14.04 -4.18 6.61
CA LEU A 156 -12.64 -4.09 7.05
C LEU A 156 -12.50 -3.42 8.41
N THR A 157 -13.59 -3.19 9.12
CA THR A 157 -13.58 -2.53 10.44
C THR A 157 -14.12 -3.43 11.55
N VAL A 158 -13.53 -3.31 12.73
CA VAL A 158 -14.06 -3.88 13.97
C VAL A 158 -14.23 -2.75 14.98
N PHE A 159 -15.42 -2.57 15.50
CA PHE A 159 -15.77 -1.45 16.39
C PHE A 159 -15.41 -0.06 15.79
N GLY A 160 -15.55 0.11 14.48
CA GLY A 160 -15.23 1.36 13.79
C GLY A 160 -13.73 1.60 13.54
N ILE A 161 -12.87 0.68 13.95
CA ILE A 161 -11.42 0.74 13.73
C ILE A 161 -11.08 -0.16 12.55
N MET A 162 -10.35 0.38 11.58
CA MET A 162 -9.82 -0.42 10.48
C MET A 162 -8.90 -1.50 11.02
N ILE A 163 -9.19 -2.75 10.70
CA ILE A 163 -8.29 -3.86 11.00
C ILE A 163 -7.09 -3.70 10.08
N GLY A 164 -5.92 -3.48 10.67
CA GLY A 164 -4.67 -3.50 9.91
C GLY A 164 -4.52 -4.83 9.20
N SER A 165 -3.98 -4.80 7.99
CA SER A 165 -3.71 -6.00 7.20
C SER A 165 -2.57 -6.81 7.82
N GLY A 166 -2.55 -8.12 7.59
CA GLY A 166 -1.45 -8.99 7.97
C GLY A 166 -1.39 -9.35 9.46
N ALA A 167 -0.29 -9.03 10.15
CA ALA A 167 -0.05 -9.45 11.53
C ALA A 167 -1.11 -8.97 12.55
N GLU A 168 -1.69 -7.79 12.33
CA GLU A 168 -2.73 -7.25 13.21
C GLU A 168 -4.02 -8.08 13.16
N LEU A 169 -4.41 -8.58 11.98
CA LEU A 169 -5.59 -9.42 11.82
C LEU A 169 -5.50 -10.68 12.70
N VAL A 170 -4.32 -11.28 12.83
CA VAL A 170 -4.08 -12.45 13.68
C VAL A 170 -4.39 -12.12 15.16
N HIS A 171 -4.03 -10.94 15.63
CA HIS A 171 -4.34 -10.49 17.00
C HIS A 171 -5.84 -10.31 17.20
N PHE A 172 -6.56 -9.71 16.24
CA PHE A 172 -8.02 -9.58 16.28
C PHE A 172 -8.72 -10.95 16.25
N MET A 173 -8.23 -11.91 15.48
CA MET A 173 -8.79 -13.27 15.46
C MET A 173 -8.49 -14.10 16.71
N ARG A 174 -7.42 -13.78 17.44
CA ARG A 174 -6.94 -14.53 18.61
C ARG A 174 -7.13 -13.80 19.95
N TRP A 175 -7.81 -12.67 19.98
CA TRP A 175 -7.95 -11.85 21.18
C TRP A 175 -8.52 -12.61 22.39
N SER A 176 -9.46 -13.55 22.16
CA SER A 176 -10.05 -14.39 23.20
C SER A 176 -9.21 -15.60 23.61
N LYS A 177 -8.15 -15.91 22.86
CA LYS A 177 -7.32 -17.14 23.05
C LYS A 177 -5.87 -16.83 23.44
N SER A 178 -5.47 -15.56 23.46
CA SER A 178 -4.10 -15.12 23.77
C SER A 178 -4.10 -13.80 24.52
N PHE A 179 -3.47 -13.78 25.70
CA PHE A 179 -3.32 -12.57 26.51
C PHE A 179 -2.60 -11.46 25.75
N ALA A 180 -1.54 -11.80 25.00
CA ALA A 180 -0.82 -10.82 24.18
C ALA A 180 -1.74 -10.21 23.10
N SER A 181 -2.59 -11.02 22.46
CA SER A 181 -3.55 -10.54 21.48
C SER A 181 -4.65 -9.70 22.12
N ALA A 182 -5.15 -10.09 23.28
CA ALA A 182 -6.13 -9.29 24.04
C ALA A 182 -5.57 -7.93 24.42
N LEU A 183 -4.32 -7.88 24.90
CA LEU A 183 -3.64 -6.63 25.25
C LEU A 183 -3.41 -5.74 24.02
N PHE A 184 -3.03 -6.34 22.88
CA PHE A 184 -2.88 -5.62 21.61
C PHE A 184 -4.20 -4.96 21.19
N VAL A 185 -5.29 -5.75 21.15
CA VAL A 185 -6.62 -5.24 20.78
C VAL A 185 -7.09 -4.16 21.75
N ALA A 186 -6.92 -4.36 23.07
CA ALA A 186 -7.29 -3.37 24.07
C ALA A 186 -6.53 -2.05 23.86
N ARG A 187 -5.22 -2.09 23.61
CA ARG A 187 -4.41 -0.88 23.32
C ARG A 187 -4.88 -0.17 22.05
N ARG A 188 -5.24 -0.92 21.01
CA ARG A 188 -5.78 -0.34 19.79
C ARG A 188 -7.13 0.34 20.01
N LEU A 189 -8.03 -0.26 20.81
CA LEU A 189 -9.33 0.32 21.15
C LEU A 189 -9.19 1.58 22.01
N LEU A 190 -8.29 1.57 23.00
CA LEU A 190 -8.06 2.72 23.90
C LEU A 190 -7.29 3.87 23.21
N GLY A 191 -6.51 3.58 22.18
CA GLY A 191 -5.77 4.58 21.41
C GLY A 191 -6.59 5.31 20.36
N HIS A 192 -7.87 4.96 20.17
CA HIS A 192 -8.79 5.55 19.20
C HIS A 192 -9.85 6.47 19.82
N GLY A 193 -9.74 6.73 21.11
CA GLY A 193 -10.59 7.66 21.86
C GLY A 193 -10.07 9.10 21.86
#